data_3e99b61782e841ebaa4223de76690170
#
_entry.id   3e99b61782e841ebaa4223de76690170
#
_cell.length_a   1.000
_cell.length_b   1.000
_cell.length_c   1.000
_cell.angle_alpha   90.00
_cell.angle_beta   90.00
_cell.angle_gamma   90.00
#
_symmetry.space_group_name_H-M   'P 1'
#
loop_
_entity.id
_entity.type
_entity.pdbx_description
1 polymer ?
#
loop_
_entity_poly.entity_id
_entity_poly.type
_entity_poly.pdbx_seq_one_letter_code
_entity_poly.pdbx_strand_id
1 'polypeptide(L)'
;MIWRLTHAIPSDNYGMAFDFMPLDGDIQKVRIKDLTIDIGINPINSVHHFRCGRTLDTTLLPARLKPKYDRGGGDAAKNALKVPDLFGVDLAQVVSEKFKSIVESMDPGAHQFYPVQIAWKNNAAEPLTYYWFAPGQRLFAFDHQRTSPPVSPVTGQFMHNTPLEQWAPAFRQDVVADHSLFSAAEFPGAIFIIDQLKGALEQAQLKGLIFIGPYALS
;
A
#
# COMPACT_ATOMS: atom_id res chain seq x y z
N MET A 1 5.73 -18.73 2.91
CA MET A 1 5.30 -18.29 1.55
C MET A 1 5.15 -16.78 1.53
N ILE A 2 5.21 -16.17 0.33
CA ILE A 2 5.06 -14.72 0.14
C ILE A 2 3.77 -14.44 -0.61
N TRP A 3 3.10 -13.35 -0.27
CA TRP A 3 1.88 -12.88 -0.89
C TRP A 3 2.02 -11.42 -1.31
N ARG A 4 1.48 -11.05 -2.46
CA ARG A 4 1.33 -9.64 -2.82
C ARG A 4 0.05 -9.11 -2.18
N LEU A 5 0.19 -8.06 -1.38
CA LEU A 5 -0.93 -7.34 -0.81
C LEU A 5 -1.35 -6.20 -1.75
N THR A 6 -2.63 -6.13 -2.06
CA THR A 6 -3.24 -5.01 -2.76
C THR A 6 -4.61 -4.69 -2.18
N HIS A 7 -5.16 -3.54 -2.54
CA HIS A 7 -6.52 -3.17 -2.15
C HIS A 7 -7.53 -3.63 -3.21
N ALA A 8 -8.73 -3.92 -2.77
CA ALA A 8 -9.86 -4.14 -3.66
C ALA A 8 -10.11 -2.86 -4.47
N ILE A 9 -10.07 -2.98 -5.80
CA ILE A 9 -10.61 -1.93 -6.65
C ILE A 9 -12.10 -1.90 -6.38
N PRO A 10 -12.71 -0.72 -6.14
CA PRO A 10 -14.14 -0.62 -5.96
C PRO A 10 -14.84 -1.13 -7.23
N SER A 11 -15.13 -2.40 -7.29
CA SER A 11 -15.99 -3.00 -8.29
C SER A 11 -17.37 -3.13 -7.71
N ASP A 12 -18.38 -3.16 -8.55
CA ASP A 12 -19.81 -3.09 -8.27
C ASP A 12 -20.35 -4.04 -7.19
N ASN A 13 -19.56 -5.01 -6.75
CA ASN A 13 -19.93 -6.00 -5.74
C ASN A 13 -19.92 -5.49 -4.29
N TYR A 14 -19.32 -4.34 -3.98
CA TYR A 14 -19.35 -3.73 -2.64
C TYR A 14 -20.40 -2.60 -2.52
N GLY A 15 -21.19 -2.35 -3.55
CA GLY A 15 -22.30 -1.42 -3.52
C GLY A 15 -21.98 0.05 -3.27
N MET A 16 -20.69 0.39 -3.05
CA MET A 16 -20.21 1.76 -2.98
C MET A 16 -18.73 1.80 -3.37
N ALA A 17 -18.45 2.43 -4.49
CA ALA A 17 -17.10 2.85 -4.85
C ALA A 17 -16.68 3.96 -3.87
N PHE A 18 -15.99 3.61 -2.79
CA PHE A 18 -15.30 4.60 -1.97
C PHE A 18 -14.04 5.05 -2.71
N ASP A 19 -14.24 5.94 -3.64
CA ASP A 19 -13.14 6.69 -4.22
C ASP A 19 -12.98 7.94 -3.35
N PHE A 20 -11.81 8.13 -2.78
CA PHE A 20 -11.50 9.25 -1.91
C PHE A 20 -10.64 10.27 -2.67
N MET A 21 -10.79 11.53 -2.29
CA MET A 21 -9.96 12.60 -2.82
C MET A 21 -9.44 13.49 -1.69
N PRO A 22 -8.23 14.05 -1.84
CA PRO A 22 -7.70 15.03 -0.92
C PRO A 22 -8.58 16.27 -0.80
N LEU A 23 -8.71 16.79 0.42
CA LEU A 23 -9.33 18.08 0.71
C LEU A 23 -8.30 19.20 0.84
N ASP A 24 -7.08 18.85 1.13
CA ASP A 24 -5.94 19.74 1.32
C ASP A 24 -4.66 19.03 0.83
N GLY A 25 -3.55 19.73 0.81
CA GLY A 25 -2.28 19.18 0.34
C GLY A 25 -2.28 18.80 -1.15
N ASP A 26 -1.22 18.13 -1.57
CA ASP A 26 -1.07 17.62 -2.93
C ASP A 26 -0.21 16.36 -2.92
N ILE A 27 -0.87 15.20 -2.93
CA ILE A 27 -0.20 13.90 -2.85
C ILE A 27 0.79 13.67 -3.99
N GLN A 28 0.55 14.26 -5.16
CA GLN A 28 1.43 14.12 -6.33
C GLN A 28 2.73 14.91 -6.17
N LYS A 29 2.78 15.85 -5.24
CA LYS A 29 3.96 16.67 -4.94
C LYS A 29 4.72 16.20 -3.69
N VAL A 30 4.25 15.19 -3.00
CA VAL A 30 4.99 14.57 -1.89
C VAL A 30 6.33 14.05 -2.38
N ARG A 31 7.39 14.32 -1.64
CA ARG A 31 8.77 13.98 -1.99
C ARG A 31 9.44 13.20 -0.86
N ILE A 32 10.58 12.61 -1.16
CA ILE A 32 11.47 12.03 -0.16
C ILE A 32 12.18 13.18 0.56
N LYS A 33 12.23 13.12 1.88
CA LYS A 33 12.79 14.19 2.72
C LYS A 33 14.28 14.46 2.43
N ASP A 34 15.06 13.42 2.26
CA ASP A 34 16.52 13.51 2.09
C ASP A 34 16.94 12.98 0.70
N LEU A 35 16.60 13.74 -0.33
CA LEU A 35 16.95 13.43 -1.72
C LEU A 35 18.42 13.81 -2.01
N THR A 36 19.38 13.20 -1.31
CA THR A 36 20.81 13.39 -1.61
C THR A 36 21.37 12.33 -2.56
N ILE A 37 20.60 11.28 -2.86
CA ILE A 37 21.07 10.15 -3.70
C ILE A 37 20.03 9.90 -4.78
N ASP A 38 20.45 9.89 -6.02
CA ASP A 38 19.69 9.36 -7.14
C ASP A 38 19.56 7.84 -6.98
N ILE A 39 18.39 7.41 -6.52
CA ILE A 39 18.10 5.97 -6.33
C ILE A 39 17.54 5.33 -7.60
N GLY A 40 17.78 5.94 -8.78
CA GLY A 40 17.27 5.46 -10.06
C GLY A 40 15.76 5.52 -10.20
N ILE A 41 15.08 6.19 -9.27
CA ILE A 41 13.63 6.43 -9.33
C ILE A 41 13.42 7.72 -10.09
N ASN A 42 12.63 7.65 -11.16
CA ASN A 42 12.26 8.85 -11.90
C ASN A 42 11.60 9.85 -10.95
N PRO A 43 12.19 11.03 -10.70
CA PRO A 43 11.68 12.00 -9.73
C PRO A 43 10.29 12.56 -10.07
N ILE A 44 9.80 12.27 -11.26
CA ILE A 44 8.51 12.74 -11.76
C ILE A 44 7.35 11.88 -11.21
N ASN A 45 7.63 10.70 -10.66
CA ASN A 45 6.59 9.75 -10.26
C ASN A 45 6.47 9.67 -8.73
N SER A 46 5.66 10.53 -8.13
CA SER A 46 5.41 10.61 -6.68
C SER A 46 4.96 9.29 -6.04
N VAL A 47 4.35 8.41 -6.82
CA VAL A 47 3.92 7.07 -6.41
C VAL A 47 5.04 6.21 -5.88
N HIS A 48 6.21 6.28 -6.53
CA HIS A 48 7.37 5.52 -6.10
C HIS A 48 7.92 6.02 -4.77
N HIS A 49 7.66 7.26 -4.38
CA HIS A 49 8.11 7.80 -3.12
C HIS A 49 7.50 7.08 -1.92
N PHE A 50 6.21 6.75 -1.97
CA PHE A 50 5.54 6.01 -0.90
C PHE A 50 6.06 4.57 -0.73
N ARG A 51 6.82 4.04 -1.66
CA ARG A 51 7.28 2.63 -1.65
C ARG A 51 8.78 2.49 -1.82
N CYS A 52 9.52 3.55 -1.59
CA CYS A 52 10.98 3.54 -1.77
C CYS A 52 11.76 3.20 -0.49
N GLY A 53 11.08 2.96 0.62
CA GLY A 53 11.74 2.70 1.91
C GLY A 53 12.38 3.94 2.55
N ARG A 54 12.03 5.13 2.12
CA ARG A 54 12.59 6.40 2.58
C ARG A 54 11.57 7.26 3.31
N THR A 55 12.04 8.13 4.20
CA THR A 55 11.19 9.09 4.90
C THR A 55 10.62 10.12 3.92
N LEU A 56 9.31 10.34 4.00
CA LEU A 56 8.62 11.32 3.16
C LEU A 56 8.71 12.73 3.76
N ASP A 57 8.74 13.72 2.87
CA ASP A 57 8.42 15.09 3.23
C ASP A 57 6.89 15.23 3.34
N THR A 58 6.41 15.43 4.54
CA THR A 58 4.98 15.48 4.84
C THR A 58 4.35 16.86 4.64
N THR A 59 5.12 17.87 4.23
CA THR A 59 4.64 19.26 4.12
C THR A 59 3.42 19.39 3.21
N LEU A 60 3.38 18.61 2.12
CA LEU A 60 2.29 18.60 1.15
C LEU A 60 1.40 17.37 1.26
N LEU A 61 1.64 16.50 2.24
CA LEU A 61 0.83 15.31 2.45
C LEU A 61 -0.57 15.74 2.92
N PRO A 62 -1.65 15.29 2.24
CA PRO A 62 -3.00 15.65 2.64
C PRO A 62 -3.32 15.18 4.06
N ALA A 63 -3.82 16.09 4.90
CA ALA A 63 -4.26 15.78 6.25
C ALA A 63 -5.72 15.31 6.28
N ARG A 64 -6.49 15.59 5.22
CA ARG A 64 -7.91 15.23 5.14
C ARG A 64 -8.28 14.67 3.78
N LEU A 65 -9.14 13.66 3.81
CA LEU A 65 -9.77 13.05 2.64
C LEU A 65 -11.29 13.18 2.74
N LYS A 66 -11.97 13.22 1.59
CA LYS A 66 -13.43 13.08 1.51
C LYS A 66 -13.80 12.03 0.47
N PRO A 67 -14.95 11.37 0.61
CA PRO A 67 -15.51 10.55 -0.46
C PRO A 67 -15.74 11.39 -1.71
N LYS A 68 -15.32 10.91 -2.87
CA LYS A 68 -15.47 11.57 -4.16
C LYS A 68 -16.94 11.61 -4.59
N TYR A 69 -17.66 10.55 -4.27
CA TYR A 69 -19.08 10.37 -4.58
C TYR A 69 -19.88 10.26 -3.30
N ASP A 70 -19.95 11.34 -2.54
CA ASP A 70 -20.91 11.44 -1.45
C ASP A 70 -22.29 11.70 -2.04
N ARG A 71 -23.09 10.67 -2.20
CA ARG A 71 -24.48 10.76 -2.72
C ARG A 71 -25.45 11.39 -1.73
N GLY A 72 -24.96 12.16 -0.79
CA GLY A 72 -25.69 13.05 0.11
C GLY A 72 -27.04 12.51 0.59
N GLY A 73 -27.07 11.84 1.72
CA GLY A 73 -28.32 11.37 2.33
C GLY A 73 -28.18 10.08 3.14
N GLY A 74 -26.98 9.50 3.14
CA GLY A 74 -26.72 8.35 4.00
C GLY A 74 -26.38 8.80 5.42
N ASP A 75 -26.79 8.01 6.41
CA ASP A 75 -26.33 8.09 7.77
C ASP A 75 -24.79 7.99 7.79
N ALA A 76 -24.09 9.07 8.18
CA ALA A 76 -22.65 9.14 8.19
C ALA A 76 -22.02 8.02 9.05
N ALA A 77 -22.66 7.64 10.16
CA ALA A 77 -22.23 6.54 11.00
C ALA A 77 -22.32 5.18 10.26
N LYS A 78 -23.36 4.95 9.47
CA LYS A 78 -23.49 3.74 8.65
C LYS A 78 -22.47 3.72 7.52
N ASN A 79 -22.12 4.87 6.95
CA ASN A 79 -21.12 4.99 5.92
C ASN A 79 -19.70 4.79 6.49
N ALA A 80 -19.43 5.28 7.70
CA ALA A 80 -18.18 5.07 8.41
C ALA A 80 -17.84 3.58 8.59
N LEU A 81 -18.84 2.75 8.89
CA LEU A 81 -18.69 1.29 9.04
C LEU A 81 -18.34 0.56 7.73
N LYS A 82 -18.40 1.24 6.59
CA LYS A 82 -18.14 0.66 5.27
C LYS A 82 -16.78 1.03 4.70
N VAL A 83 -16.06 1.98 5.32
CA VAL A 83 -14.74 2.35 4.84
C VAL A 83 -13.81 1.14 4.97
N PRO A 84 -13.11 0.75 3.89
CA PRO A 84 -12.17 -0.37 3.93
C PRO A 84 -10.99 -0.09 4.87
N ASP A 85 -10.39 -1.15 5.41
CA ASP A 85 -9.17 -1.05 6.22
C ASP A 85 -7.91 -0.79 5.36
N LEU A 86 -8.00 -1.06 4.06
CA LEU A 86 -6.98 -0.73 3.06
C LEU A 86 -7.65 -0.27 1.78
N PHE A 87 -7.27 0.90 1.28
CA PHE A 87 -7.72 1.44 0.00
C PHE A 87 -6.67 2.34 -0.64
N GLY A 88 -6.83 2.58 -1.94
CA GLY A 88 -5.95 3.46 -2.71
C GLY A 88 -6.50 4.88 -2.84
N VAL A 89 -5.62 5.87 -2.80
CA VAL A 89 -5.89 7.25 -3.22
C VAL A 89 -4.74 7.70 -4.12
N ASP A 90 -5.03 7.97 -5.39
CA ASP A 90 -4.04 8.32 -6.44
C ASP A 90 -2.96 7.27 -6.51
N LEU A 91 -2.62 6.36 -6.16
CA LEU A 91 -1.53 5.38 -6.17
C LEU A 91 -0.81 5.24 -4.81
N ALA A 92 -1.14 6.06 -3.81
CA ALA A 92 -0.76 5.82 -2.43
C ALA A 92 -1.79 4.92 -1.73
N GLN A 93 -1.39 4.33 -0.63
CA GLN A 93 -2.27 3.48 0.17
C GLN A 93 -2.64 4.19 1.47
N VAL A 94 -3.89 4.01 1.85
CA VAL A 94 -4.44 4.47 3.12
C VAL A 94 -4.92 3.25 3.91
N VAL A 95 -4.56 3.21 5.19
CA VAL A 95 -4.85 2.09 6.08
C VAL A 95 -5.54 2.53 7.35
N SER A 96 -6.34 1.62 7.94
CA SER A 96 -6.97 1.84 9.25
C SER A 96 -5.98 1.70 10.40
N GLU A 97 -6.33 2.20 11.58
CA GLU A 97 -5.59 1.97 12.83
C GLU A 97 -5.42 0.48 13.12
N LYS A 98 -6.42 -0.34 12.81
CA LYS A 98 -6.38 -1.78 13.04
C LYS A 98 -5.31 -2.46 12.17
N PHE A 99 -5.23 -2.08 10.88
CA PHE A 99 -4.16 -2.55 9.99
C PHE A 99 -2.79 -2.14 10.52
N LYS A 100 -2.63 -0.84 10.84
CA LYS A 100 -1.38 -0.29 11.39
C LYS A 100 -0.92 -1.07 12.64
N SER A 101 -1.81 -1.25 13.62
CA SER A 101 -1.49 -1.94 14.87
C SER A 101 -1.01 -3.38 14.64
N ILE A 102 -1.60 -4.12 13.69
CA ILE A 102 -1.17 -5.47 13.36
C ILE A 102 0.23 -5.45 12.72
N VAL A 103 0.46 -4.56 11.75
CA VAL A 103 1.78 -4.45 11.09
C VAL A 103 2.85 -4.04 12.10
N GLU A 104 2.59 -3.03 12.93
CA GLU A 104 3.54 -2.57 13.95
C GLU A 104 3.82 -3.61 15.05
N SER A 105 2.90 -4.53 15.30
CA SER A 105 3.16 -5.63 16.26
C SER A 105 4.16 -6.65 15.73
N MET A 106 4.31 -6.76 14.41
CA MET A 106 5.22 -7.71 13.77
C MET A 106 6.53 -7.07 13.29
N ASP A 107 6.45 -5.84 12.79
CA ASP A 107 7.59 -5.05 12.30
C ASP A 107 7.63 -3.68 13.03
N PRO A 108 7.97 -3.62 14.32
CA PRO A 108 7.90 -2.38 15.11
C PRO A 108 8.81 -1.28 14.53
N GLY A 109 8.23 -0.12 14.21
CA GLY A 109 8.96 1.04 13.71
C GLY A 109 9.57 0.89 12.31
N ALA A 110 9.32 -0.23 11.62
CA ALA A 110 9.89 -0.50 10.30
C ALA A 110 9.18 0.26 9.18
N HIS A 111 7.96 0.72 9.41
CA HIS A 111 7.12 1.35 8.41
C HIS A 111 6.66 2.74 8.83
N GLN A 112 6.17 3.52 7.88
CA GLN A 112 5.74 4.89 8.13
C GLN A 112 4.23 5.00 7.99
N PHE A 113 3.60 5.61 8.98
CA PHE A 113 2.18 5.85 9.06
C PHE A 113 1.92 7.33 9.36
N TYR A 114 1.35 8.05 8.42
CA TYR A 114 1.06 9.47 8.57
C TYR A 114 -0.45 9.68 8.73
N PRO A 115 -0.92 10.27 9.82
CA PRO A 115 -2.34 10.38 10.09
C PRO A 115 -3.07 11.20 9.03
N VAL A 116 -4.25 10.71 8.63
CA VAL A 116 -5.17 11.38 7.73
C VAL A 116 -6.60 11.17 8.22
N GLN A 117 -7.41 12.20 8.16
CA GLN A 117 -8.81 12.15 8.58
C GLN A 117 -9.74 11.99 7.38
N ILE A 118 -10.76 11.15 7.51
CA ILE A 118 -11.84 11.06 6.54
C ILE A 118 -12.97 11.98 7.00
N ALA A 119 -13.17 13.06 6.25
CA ALA A 119 -14.21 14.05 6.49
C ALA A 119 -15.46 13.75 5.63
N TRP A 120 -16.61 13.65 6.26
CA TRP A 120 -17.88 13.47 5.56
C TRP A 120 -18.47 14.82 5.16
N LYS A 121 -19.25 14.83 4.05
CA LYS A 121 -19.80 16.06 3.47
C LYS A 121 -20.63 16.89 4.45
N ASN A 122 -21.30 16.26 5.38
CA ASN A 122 -22.26 16.92 6.29
C ASN A 122 -21.64 17.26 7.65
N ASN A 123 -20.35 17.02 7.89
CA ASN A 123 -19.71 17.13 9.21
C ASN A 123 -20.49 16.40 10.35
N ALA A 124 -21.36 15.47 10.00
CA ALA A 124 -22.31 14.86 10.91
C ALA A 124 -21.75 13.68 11.71
N ALA A 125 -20.52 13.28 11.44
CA ALA A 125 -19.80 12.26 12.18
C ALA A 125 -18.40 12.76 12.50
N GLU A 126 -17.83 12.27 13.62
CA GLU A 126 -16.42 12.50 13.91
C GLU A 126 -15.58 11.95 12.75
N PRO A 127 -14.53 12.67 12.33
CA PRO A 127 -13.64 12.20 11.29
C PRO A 127 -12.97 10.89 11.73
N LEU A 128 -13.00 9.88 10.87
CA LEU A 128 -12.26 8.66 11.10
C LEU A 128 -10.77 8.92 10.88
N THR A 129 -9.93 8.46 11.80
CA THR A 129 -8.49 8.48 11.66
C THR A 129 -8.03 7.27 10.87
N TYR A 130 -7.34 7.54 9.79
CA TYR A 130 -6.63 6.59 8.95
C TYR A 130 -5.18 7.04 8.79
N TYR A 131 -4.39 6.30 8.04
CA TYR A 131 -2.99 6.62 7.85
C TYR A 131 -2.59 6.44 6.40
N TRP A 132 -1.92 7.43 5.83
CA TRP A 132 -1.09 7.20 4.66
C TRP A 132 -0.01 6.19 5.02
N PHE A 133 0.08 5.14 4.23
CA PHE A 133 0.99 4.04 4.51
C PHE A 133 2.15 4.03 3.52
N ALA A 134 3.38 4.07 4.05
CA ALA A 134 4.59 3.93 3.28
C ALA A 134 5.46 2.80 3.87
N PRO A 135 5.61 1.65 3.17
CA PRO A 135 6.55 0.61 3.58
C PRO A 135 7.95 1.17 3.75
N GLY A 136 8.56 0.97 4.91
CA GLY A 136 9.92 1.42 5.18
C GLY A 136 11.00 0.47 4.65
N GLN A 137 10.63 -0.77 4.34
CA GLN A 137 11.54 -1.78 3.83
C GLN A 137 11.41 -1.93 2.32
N ARG A 138 12.52 -1.69 1.59
CA ARG A 138 12.63 -1.93 0.16
C ARG A 138 13.81 -2.86 -0.10
N LEU A 139 13.52 -4.06 -0.57
CA LEU A 139 14.47 -5.16 -0.69
C LEU A 139 14.68 -5.53 -2.16
N PHE A 140 15.90 -5.96 -2.51
CA PHE A 140 16.15 -6.72 -3.73
C PHE A 140 15.83 -8.20 -3.45
N ALA A 141 14.55 -8.50 -3.48
CA ALA A 141 14.00 -9.71 -2.89
C ALA A 141 13.85 -10.88 -3.87
N PHE A 142 13.87 -10.62 -5.19
CA PHE A 142 13.62 -11.68 -6.16
C PHE A 142 14.85 -12.56 -6.40
N ASP A 143 14.62 -13.84 -6.48
CA ASP A 143 15.58 -14.79 -7.09
C ASP A 143 15.45 -14.69 -8.61
N HIS A 144 16.39 -14.00 -9.23
CA HIS A 144 16.36 -13.72 -10.67
C HIS A 144 16.47 -14.98 -11.54
N GLN A 145 17.04 -16.07 -11.00
CA GLN A 145 17.17 -17.33 -11.74
C GLN A 145 15.88 -18.13 -11.77
N ARG A 146 15.05 -17.99 -10.74
CA ARG A 146 13.81 -18.76 -10.55
C ARG A 146 12.53 -17.95 -10.81
N THR A 147 12.66 -16.65 -11.00
CA THR A 147 11.52 -15.74 -11.26
C THR A 147 11.09 -15.81 -12.71
N SER A 148 9.79 -15.96 -12.96
CA SER A 148 9.17 -15.90 -14.29
C SER A 148 8.01 -14.88 -14.29
N PRO A 149 7.92 -14.01 -15.29
CA PRO A 149 8.92 -13.70 -16.31
C PRO A 149 10.21 -13.14 -15.68
N PRO A 150 11.33 -13.16 -16.39
CA PRO A 150 12.61 -12.78 -15.82
C PRO A 150 12.66 -11.28 -15.45
N VAL A 151 13.50 -10.96 -14.50
CA VAL A 151 13.86 -9.57 -14.21
C VAL A 151 14.69 -9.01 -15.36
N SER A 152 14.36 -7.82 -15.82
CA SER A 152 15.11 -7.18 -16.91
C SER A 152 16.56 -6.91 -16.49
N PRO A 153 17.55 -7.36 -17.25
CA PRO A 153 18.96 -7.09 -16.96
C PRO A 153 19.33 -5.61 -17.15
N VAL A 154 18.52 -4.87 -17.89
CA VAL A 154 18.77 -3.44 -18.17
C VAL A 154 18.19 -2.54 -17.10
N THR A 155 16.95 -2.80 -16.67
CA THR A 155 16.25 -1.93 -15.72
C THR A 155 16.26 -2.48 -14.29
N GLY A 156 16.63 -3.76 -14.10
CA GLY A 156 16.51 -4.44 -12.81
C GLY A 156 15.05 -4.65 -12.36
N GLN A 157 14.08 -4.42 -13.24
CA GLN A 157 12.67 -4.53 -12.91
C GLN A 157 12.05 -5.81 -13.44
N PHE A 158 11.09 -6.33 -12.70
CA PHE A 158 10.26 -7.45 -13.11
C PHE A 158 9.43 -7.08 -14.34
N MET A 159 9.48 -7.91 -15.36
CA MET A 159 8.81 -7.65 -16.64
C MET A 159 7.31 -8.01 -16.55
N HIS A 160 6.50 -7.05 -16.15
CA HIS A 160 5.07 -7.21 -15.90
C HIS A 160 4.15 -7.07 -17.15
N ASN A 161 4.72 -7.11 -18.36
CA ASN A 161 3.95 -7.03 -19.61
C ASN A 161 3.28 -8.34 -20.00
N THR A 162 3.44 -9.38 -19.20
CA THR A 162 2.78 -10.67 -19.38
C THR A 162 1.50 -10.74 -18.56
N PRO A 163 0.51 -11.59 -18.94
CA PRO A 163 -0.67 -11.83 -18.15
C PRO A 163 -0.34 -12.27 -16.71
N LEU A 164 -1.16 -11.83 -15.76
CA LEU A 164 -0.91 -12.06 -14.32
C LEU A 164 -0.81 -13.55 -13.95
N GLU A 165 -1.49 -14.40 -14.70
CA GLU A 165 -1.50 -15.87 -14.54
C GLU A 165 -0.13 -16.50 -14.82
N GLN A 166 0.72 -15.81 -15.55
CA GLN A 166 2.07 -16.25 -15.88
C GLN A 166 3.13 -15.74 -14.90
N TRP A 167 2.71 -14.97 -13.90
CA TRP A 167 3.63 -14.42 -12.92
C TRP A 167 3.96 -15.47 -11.86
N ALA A 168 5.20 -15.83 -11.79
CA ALA A 168 5.75 -16.75 -10.79
C ALA A 168 7.04 -16.15 -10.19
N PRO A 169 6.96 -15.02 -9.46
CA PRO A 169 8.13 -14.48 -8.78
C PRO A 169 8.56 -15.47 -7.67
N ALA A 170 9.86 -15.74 -7.60
CA ALA A 170 10.49 -16.47 -6.53
C ALA A 170 11.26 -15.49 -5.64
N PHE A 171 11.20 -15.67 -4.33
CA PHE A 171 11.80 -14.76 -3.37
C PHE A 171 12.97 -15.41 -2.66
N ARG A 172 14.05 -14.69 -2.50
CA ARG A 172 15.22 -15.10 -1.74
C ARG A 172 14.91 -15.14 -0.25
N GLN A 173 14.92 -16.35 0.34
CA GLN A 173 14.59 -16.55 1.74
C GLN A 173 15.56 -15.79 2.67
N ASP A 174 16.86 -15.76 2.34
CA ASP A 174 17.88 -15.04 3.11
C ASP A 174 17.67 -13.53 3.18
N VAL A 175 16.94 -12.97 2.21
CA VAL A 175 16.65 -11.53 2.14
C VAL A 175 15.37 -11.16 2.86
N VAL A 176 14.36 -12.04 2.82
CA VAL A 176 13.02 -11.71 3.33
C VAL A 176 12.72 -12.25 4.73
N ALA A 177 13.61 -13.05 5.30
CA ALA A 177 13.35 -13.80 6.55
C ALA A 177 12.96 -12.92 7.74
N ASP A 178 13.56 -11.73 7.85
CA ASP A 178 13.36 -10.82 8.99
C ASP A 178 12.33 -9.71 8.72
N HIS A 179 11.52 -9.86 7.66
CA HIS A 179 10.58 -8.83 7.23
C HIS A 179 9.18 -9.41 7.06
N SER A 180 8.22 -8.92 7.83
CA SER A 180 6.83 -9.36 7.69
C SER A 180 6.12 -8.66 6.53
N LEU A 181 6.56 -7.43 6.20
CA LEU A 181 6.05 -6.63 5.09
C LEU A 181 7.19 -5.85 4.43
N PHE A 182 7.23 -5.85 3.10
CA PHE A 182 8.26 -5.13 2.33
C PHE A 182 7.76 -4.74 0.93
N SER A 183 8.46 -3.81 0.30
CA SER A 183 8.37 -3.54 -1.13
C SER A 183 9.56 -4.18 -1.84
N ALA A 184 9.36 -4.74 -3.03
CA ALA A 184 10.45 -5.28 -3.83
C ALA A 184 10.98 -4.21 -4.79
N ALA A 185 12.31 -4.06 -4.83
CA ALA A 185 12.98 -3.12 -5.73
C ALA A 185 12.73 -3.47 -7.20
N GLU A 186 12.65 -4.76 -7.49
CA GLU A 186 12.39 -5.32 -8.82
C GLU A 186 10.95 -5.13 -9.28
N PHE A 187 10.02 -4.89 -8.35
CA PHE A 187 8.61 -4.65 -8.67
C PHE A 187 8.10 -3.37 -7.97
N PRO A 188 8.48 -2.20 -8.47
CA PRO A 188 8.04 -0.93 -7.92
C PRO A 188 6.51 -0.87 -7.88
N GLY A 189 5.97 -0.50 -6.73
CA GLY A 189 4.54 -0.39 -6.59
C GLY A 189 3.82 -1.61 -6.02
N ALA A 190 4.50 -2.74 -5.84
CA ALA A 190 3.96 -3.89 -5.13
C ALA A 190 4.40 -3.91 -3.66
N ILE A 191 3.50 -4.35 -2.80
CA ILE A 191 3.76 -4.65 -1.39
C ILE A 191 3.63 -6.16 -1.23
N PHE A 192 4.59 -6.74 -0.53
CA PHE A 192 4.64 -8.17 -0.24
C PHE A 192 4.60 -8.42 1.26
N ILE A 193 3.98 -9.52 1.65
CA ILE A 193 3.84 -9.94 3.04
C ILE A 193 4.10 -11.44 3.17
N ILE A 194 4.52 -11.86 4.36
CA ILE A 194 4.67 -13.27 4.71
C ILE A 194 3.34 -13.89 5.14
N ASP A 195 3.27 -15.24 5.14
CA ASP A 195 2.09 -15.99 5.59
C ASP A 195 1.58 -15.57 6.97
N GLN A 196 2.50 -15.34 7.91
CA GLN A 196 2.13 -15.01 9.28
C GLN A 196 1.36 -13.69 9.36
N LEU A 197 1.84 -12.65 8.66
CA LEU A 197 1.13 -11.37 8.61
C LEU A 197 -0.20 -11.50 7.87
N LYS A 198 -0.22 -12.23 6.74
CA LYS A 198 -1.48 -12.52 6.05
C LYS A 198 -2.51 -13.16 6.98
N GLY A 199 -2.12 -14.20 7.72
CA GLY A 199 -2.99 -14.88 8.67
C GLY A 199 -3.53 -13.94 9.76
N ALA A 200 -2.70 -13.05 10.30
CA ALA A 200 -3.11 -12.07 11.31
C ALA A 200 -4.13 -11.06 10.75
N LEU A 201 -3.92 -10.57 9.51
CA LEU A 201 -4.85 -9.65 8.84
C LEU A 201 -6.20 -10.32 8.53
N GLU A 202 -6.20 -11.59 8.09
CA GLU A 202 -7.40 -12.38 7.84
C GLU A 202 -8.17 -12.68 9.14
N GLN A 203 -7.47 -13.11 10.19
CA GLN A 203 -8.08 -13.37 11.51
C GLN A 203 -8.73 -12.11 12.09
N ALA A 204 -8.15 -10.96 11.84
CA ALA A 204 -8.69 -9.67 12.24
C ALA A 204 -9.90 -9.24 11.38
N GLN A 205 -10.25 -9.97 10.33
CA GLN A 205 -11.37 -9.69 9.41
C GLN A 205 -11.31 -8.29 8.79
N LEU A 206 -10.11 -7.84 8.40
CA LEU A 206 -9.93 -6.55 7.76
C LEU A 206 -10.59 -6.52 6.37
N LYS A 207 -11.14 -5.37 6.02
CA LYS A 207 -11.86 -5.16 4.75
C LYS A 207 -10.99 -4.45 3.71
N GLY A 208 -11.23 -4.76 2.44
CA GLY A 208 -10.55 -4.10 1.33
C GLY A 208 -9.19 -4.70 0.98
N LEU A 209 -8.77 -5.80 1.61
CA LEU A 209 -7.51 -6.48 1.33
C LEU A 209 -7.70 -7.57 0.28
N ILE A 210 -6.78 -7.63 -0.68
CA ILE A 210 -6.64 -8.73 -1.63
C ILE A 210 -5.23 -9.29 -1.53
N PHE A 211 -5.13 -10.62 -1.43
CA PHE A 211 -3.88 -11.35 -1.40
C PHE A 211 -3.72 -12.14 -2.70
N ILE A 212 -2.62 -11.92 -3.40
CA ILE A 212 -2.28 -12.59 -4.66
C ILE A 212 -1.05 -13.44 -4.41
N GLY A 213 -1.10 -14.71 -4.76
CA GLY A 213 -0.08 -15.72 -4.48
C GLY A 213 -0.73 -17.05 -4.08
N PRO A 214 -0.02 -17.92 -3.37
CA PRO A 214 1.31 -17.72 -2.77
C PRO A 214 2.46 -17.81 -3.78
N TYR A 215 3.54 -17.11 -3.47
CA TYR A 215 4.79 -17.17 -4.21
C TYR A 215 5.85 -17.98 -3.47
N ALA A 216 6.76 -18.60 -4.22
CA ALA A 216 7.79 -19.48 -3.67
C ALA A 216 8.90 -18.70 -2.94
N LEU A 217 9.48 -19.34 -1.93
CA LEU A 217 10.78 -18.99 -1.35
C LEU A 217 11.86 -19.88 -1.96
N SER A 218 13.01 -19.34 -2.24
CA SER A 218 14.19 -20.04 -2.75
C SER A 218 15.32 -20.06 -1.75
#